data_be969ec6a842bd0fbeedb7650aea0c32
#
_entry.id   be969ec6a842bd0fbeedb7650aea0c32
#
_cell.length_a   1.000
_cell.length_b   1.000
_cell.length_c   1.000
_cell.angle_alpha   90.00
_cell.angle_beta   90.00
_cell.angle_gamma   90.00
#
_symmetry.space_group_name_H-M   'P 1'
#
loop_
_entity.id
_entity.type
_entity.pdbx_description
1 polymer ?
#
loop_
_entity_poly.entity_id
_entity_poly.type
_entity_poly.pdbx_seq_one_letter_code
_entity_poly.pdbx_strand_id
1 'polypeptide(L)'
;YVEMLEAGYSSVCEFHYLHHDQSGQPYADDAELAHALLRAAQTAGIGLTLLPVLYQTSGFGGQAPRSAQARFIRSTDNMLSLLQRLTPAVQAQGAVLGLAPHSLRAVPPDSLREAVAGITALNAQAPIHIHIAEQTQEVQDCIAWSGQRPVQWLLDHVPVDARWCLVHATHMKPFEYAAAARTGA
;
A
#
# COMPACT_ATOMS: atom_id res chain seq x y z
N TYR A 1 -8.12 -14.70 -9.98
CA TYR A 1 -8.44 -13.80 -11.10
C TYR A 1 -9.51 -14.36 -12.02
N VAL A 2 -9.52 -15.66 -12.33
CA VAL A 2 -10.57 -16.26 -13.16
C VAL A 2 -11.96 -16.06 -12.55
N GLU A 3 -12.14 -16.35 -11.28
CA GLU A 3 -13.41 -16.13 -10.56
C GLU A 3 -13.84 -14.66 -10.57
N MET A 4 -12.89 -13.71 -10.53
CA MET A 4 -13.19 -12.28 -10.68
C MET A 4 -13.73 -11.96 -12.05
N LEU A 5 -13.11 -12.49 -13.11
CA LEU A 5 -13.59 -12.32 -14.49
C LEU A 5 -14.98 -12.93 -14.70
N GLU A 6 -15.23 -14.13 -14.15
CA GLU A 6 -16.54 -14.78 -14.18
C GLU A 6 -17.61 -13.96 -13.44
N ALA A 7 -17.22 -13.22 -12.39
CA ALA A 7 -18.09 -12.29 -11.67
C ALA A 7 -18.22 -10.91 -12.35
N GLY A 8 -17.58 -10.69 -13.52
CA GLY A 8 -17.69 -9.48 -14.31
C GLY A 8 -16.64 -8.38 -14.02
N TYR A 9 -15.64 -8.66 -13.17
CA TYR A 9 -14.53 -7.73 -12.98
C TYR A 9 -13.57 -7.78 -14.16
N SER A 10 -13.16 -6.63 -14.68
CA SER A 10 -12.21 -6.51 -15.79
C SER A 10 -10.81 -6.06 -15.33
N SER A 11 -10.68 -5.57 -14.10
CA SER A 11 -9.43 -5.12 -13.51
C SER A 11 -9.42 -5.30 -12.00
N VAL A 12 -8.21 -5.34 -11.42
CA VAL A 12 -7.99 -5.48 -10.00
C VAL A 12 -6.85 -4.60 -9.52
N CYS A 13 -7.02 -4.00 -8.34
CA CYS A 13 -5.93 -3.39 -7.56
C CYS A 13 -5.46 -4.43 -6.55
N GLU A 14 -4.28 -5.00 -6.79
CA GLU A 14 -3.73 -6.11 -6.00
C GLU A 14 -2.85 -5.60 -4.87
N PHE A 15 -3.36 -5.63 -3.64
CA PHE A 15 -2.56 -5.40 -2.44
C PHE A 15 -1.61 -6.58 -2.24
N HIS A 16 -0.37 -6.46 -2.69
CA HIS A 16 0.62 -7.51 -2.64
C HIS A 16 1.39 -7.52 -1.32
N TYR A 17 0.88 -8.30 -0.35
CA TYR A 17 1.43 -8.37 1.02
C TYR A 17 2.67 -9.28 1.14
N LEU A 18 2.68 -10.40 0.44
CA LEU A 18 3.64 -11.48 0.66
C LEU A 18 4.93 -11.23 -0.13
N HIS A 19 5.99 -10.86 0.57
CA HIS A 19 7.31 -10.63 -0.05
C HIS A 19 8.29 -11.76 0.21
N HIS A 20 8.10 -12.53 1.28
CA HIS A 20 9.02 -13.53 1.78
C HIS A 20 8.39 -14.92 1.79
N ASP A 21 9.22 -15.94 1.94
CA ASP A 21 8.80 -17.33 2.07
C ASP A 21 8.02 -17.57 3.38
N GLN A 22 7.62 -18.80 3.64
CA GLN A 22 6.85 -19.17 4.84
C GLN A 22 7.64 -18.97 6.14
N SER A 23 8.97 -18.97 6.08
CA SER A 23 9.84 -18.70 7.22
C SER A 23 10.16 -17.21 7.42
N GLY A 24 9.68 -16.35 6.53
CA GLY A 24 9.97 -14.91 6.53
C GLY A 24 11.31 -14.55 5.90
N GLN A 25 11.93 -15.46 5.16
CA GLN A 25 13.17 -15.20 4.45
C GLN A 25 12.90 -14.73 3.01
N PRO A 26 13.73 -13.83 2.48
CA PRO A 26 13.61 -13.39 1.10
C PRO A 26 13.86 -14.56 0.13
N TYR A 27 13.14 -14.56 -0.99
CA TYR A 27 13.44 -15.44 -2.12
C TYR A 27 14.75 -15.01 -2.80
N ALA A 28 15.34 -15.91 -3.59
CA ALA A 28 16.53 -15.59 -4.41
C ALA A 28 16.26 -14.42 -5.39
N ASP A 29 15.06 -14.39 -5.98
CA ASP A 29 14.51 -13.21 -6.61
C ASP A 29 13.55 -12.53 -5.64
N ASP A 30 13.91 -11.35 -5.16
CA ASP A 30 13.11 -10.57 -4.23
C ASP A 30 11.73 -10.15 -4.79
N ALA A 31 11.55 -10.20 -6.11
CA ALA A 31 10.31 -9.92 -6.82
C ALA A 31 9.51 -11.19 -7.19
N GLU A 32 9.93 -12.39 -6.76
CA GLU A 32 9.35 -13.69 -7.18
C GLU A 32 7.82 -13.72 -7.09
N LEU A 33 7.26 -13.35 -5.94
CA LEU A 33 5.80 -13.41 -5.75
C LEU A 33 5.07 -12.31 -6.52
N ALA A 34 5.68 -11.14 -6.70
CA ALA A 34 5.12 -10.08 -7.54
C ALA A 34 5.09 -10.49 -9.03
N HIS A 35 6.17 -11.13 -9.51
CA HIS A 35 6.21 -11.71 -10.85
C HIS A 35 5.18 -12.83 -11.04
N ALA A 36 4.90 -13.62 -9.99
CA ALA A 36 3.85 -14.64 -10.05
C ALA A 36 2.46 -14.01 -10.24
N LEU A 37 2.16 -12.90 -9.56
CA LEU A 37 0.91 -12.16 -9.73
C LEU A 37 0.79 -11.56 -11.13
N LEU A 38 1.87 -10.98 -11.66
CA LEU A 38 1.93 -10.47 -13.03
C LEU A 38 1.61 -11.57 -14.05
N ARG A 39 2.28 -12.72 -13.95
CA ARG A 39 2.01 -13.89 -14.82
C ARG A 39 0.57 -14.38 -14.70
N ALA A 40 0.05 -14.44 -13.49
CA ALA A 40 -1.34 -14.89 -13.24
C ALA A 40 -2.36 -13.92 -13.87
N ALA A 41 -2.17 -12.62 -13.73
CA ALA A 41 -3.04 -11.61 -14.32
C ALA A 41 -3.01 -11.66 -15.86
N GLN A 42 -1.80 -11.82 -16.43
CA GLN A 42 -1.62 -11.97 -17.88
C GLN A 42 -2.32 -13.24 -18.41
N THR A 43 -2.14 -14.36 -17.71
CA THR A 43 -2.75 -15.65 -18.11
C THR A 43 -4.26 -15.59 -18.03
N ALA A 44 -4.82 -14.95 -17.01
CA ALA A 44 -6.26 -14.77 -16.84
C ALA A 44 -6.84 -13.74 -17.82
N GLY A 45 -6.04 -12.76 -18.24
CA GLY A 45 -6.50 -11.65 -19.08
C GLY A 45 -7.19 -10.51 -18.31
N ILE A 46 -6.90 -10.37 -17.00
CA ILE A 46 -7.43 -9.28 -16.15
C ILE A 46 -6.48 -8.10 -16.11
N GLY A 47 -7.01 -6.87 -16.14
CA GLY A 47 -6.22 -5.66 -15.91
C GLY A 47 -5.67 -5.63 -14.49
N LEU A 48 -4.38 -5.28 -14.32
CA LEU A 48 -3.70 -5.30 -13.02
C LEU A 48 -3.12 -3.94 -12.67
N THR A 49 -3.47 -3.46 -11.46
CA THR A 49 -2.70 -2.46 -10.72
C THR A 49 -2.00 -3.19 -9.59
N LEU A 50 -0.70 -3.39 -9.71
CA LEU A 50 0.11 -4.07 -8.70
C LEU A 50 0.54 -3.07 -7.63
N LEU A 51 0.20 -3.34 -6.37
CA LEU A 51 0.44 -2.50 -5.22
C LEU A 51 1.28 -3.24 -4.17
N PRO A 52 2.63 -3.27 -4.32
CA PRO A 52 3.49 -3.81 -3.26
C PRO A 52 3.24 -3.10 -1.94
N VAL A 53 3.00 -3.88 -0.87
CA VAL A 53 2.62 -3.35 0.43
C VAL A 53 3.84 -3.09 1.28
N LEU A 54 4.05 -1.84 1.70
CA LEU A 54 5.03 -1.49 2.71
C LEU A 54 4.44 -1.74 4.10
N TYR A 55 5.08 -2.62 4.87
CA TYR A 55 4.67 -3.02 6.21
C TYR A 55 5.91 -3.14 7.11
N GLN A 56 5.98 -2.42 8.23
CA GLN A 56 7.18 -2.33 9.06
C GLN A 56 6.92 -2.54 10.54
N THR A 57 5.75 -2.15 11.04
CA THR A 57 5.43 -2.16 12.47
C THR A 57 4.06 -2.76 12.75
N SER A 58 3.82 -3.26 13.96
CA SER A 58 2.55 -3.89 14.34
C SER A 58 1.53 -2.94 14.96
N GLY A 59 1.89 -1.66 15.13
CA GLY A 59 1.02 -0.65 15.75
C GLY A 59 1.64 0.75 15.76
N PHE A 60 0.85 1.74 16.16
CA PHE A 60 1.31 3.12 16.30
C PHE A 60 2.51 3.23 17.25
N GLY A 61 3.38 4.21 16.98
CA GLY A 61 4.59 4.42 17.80
C GLY A 61 5.72 3.42 17.53
N GLY A 62 5.68 2.70 16.39
CA GLY A 62 6.80 1.84 15.99
C GLY A 62 6.88 0.51 16.73
N GLN A 63 5.75 -0.07 17.11
CA GLN A 63 5.72 -1.37 17.79
C GLN A 63 6.34 -2.47 16.91
N ALA A 64 7.18 -3.32 17.51
CA ALA A 64 7.85 -4.39 16.78
C ALA A 64 6.86 -5.34 16.10
N PRO A 65 7.17 -5.81 14.88
CA PRO A 65 6.34 -6.79 14.18
C PRO A 65 6.20 -8.10 14.96
N ARG A 66 5.06 -8.76 14.82
CA ARG A 66 4.83 -10.11 15.34
C ARG A 66 5.42 -11.16 14.39
N SER A 67 5.73 -12.34 14.89
CA SER A 67 6.26 -13.44 14.07
C SER A 67 5.36 -13.80 12.87
N ALA A 68 4.05 -13.77 13.04
CA ALA A 68 3.08 -14.01 11.98
C ALA A 68 3.13 -12.98 10.83
N GLN A 69 3.78 -11.83 11.05
CA GLN A 69 3.93 -10.75 10.06
C GLN A 69 5.25 -10.84 9.27
N ALA A 70 6.13 -11.80 9.60
CA ALA A 70 7.48 -11.90 9.02
C ALA A 70 7.48 -11.89 7.48
N ARG A 71 6.45 -12.47 6.85
CA ARG A 71 6.33 -12.51 5.39
C ARG A 71 6.04 -11.16 4.73
N PHE A 72 5.59 -10.16 5.52
CA PHE A 72 5.18 -8.83 5.04
C PHE A 72 6.27 -7.77 5.24
N ILE A 73 7.17 -8.00 6.19
CA ILE A 73 8.09 -6.97 6.70
C ILE A 73 9.14 -6.62 5.65
N ARG A 74 9.22 -5.31 5.37
CA ARG A 74 10.18 -4.78 4.40
C ARG A 74 10.62 -3.37 4.81
N SER A 75 11.92 -3.08 4.70
CA SER A 75 12.41 -1.72 4.88
C SER A 75 11.97 -0.82 3.71
N THR A 76 12.02 0.49 3.90
CA THR A 76 11.71 1.46 2.84
C THR A 76 12.67 1.30 1.66
N ASP A 77 13.97 1.20 1.89
CA ASP A 77 14.98 0.99 0.84
C ASP A 77 14.71 -0.28 0.02
N ASN A 78 14.41 -1.39 0.70
CA ASN A 78 14.09 -2.65 0.02
C ASN A 78 12.77 -2.54 -0.78
N MET A 79 11.80 -1.78 -0.30
CA MET A 79 10.56 -1.51 -1.05
C MET A 79 10.85 -0.68 -2.29
N LEU A 80 11.61 0.40 -2.19
CA LEU A 80 11.96 1.24 -3.32
C LEU A 80 12.78 0.48 -4.37
N SER A 81 13.72 -0.36 -3.93
CA SER A 81 14.48 -1.26 -4.81
C SER A 81 13.56 -2.25 -5.53
N LEU A 82 12.58 -2.84 -4.84
CA LEU A 82 11.59 -3.74 -5.44
C LEU A 82 10.75 -3.01 -6.51
N LEU A 83 10.26 -1.81 -6.23
CA LEU A 83 9.48 -1.01 -7.19
C LEU A 83 10.28 -0.70 -8.46
N GLN A 84 11.56 -0.33 -8.32
CA GLN A 84 12.45 -0.09 -9.45
C GLN A 84 12.63 -1.37 -10.30
N ARG A 85 12.81 -2.52 -9.67
CA ARG A 85 13.00 -3.82 -10.35
C ARG A 85 11.73 -4.28 -11.06
N LEU A 86 10.55 -4.01 -10.51
CA LEU A 86 9.26 -4.39 -11.09
C LEU A 86 8.87 -3.55 -12.30
N THR A 87 9.33 -2.31 -12.37
CA THR A 87 8.92 -1.33 -13.39
C THR A 87 9.00 -1.88 -14.82
N PRO A 88 10.11 -2.51 -15.30
CA PRO A 88 10.18 -3.02 -16.67
C PRO A 88 9.15 -4.12 -16.96
N ALA A 89 8.95 -5.05 -16.02
CA ALA A 89 8.01 -6.17 -16.20
C ALA A 89 6.56 -5.67 -16.22
N VAL A 90 6.21 -4.74 -15.33
CA VAL A 90 4.89 -4.12 -15.27
C VAL A 90 4.58 -3.35 -16.56
N GLN A 91 5.53 -2.55 -17.04
CA GLN A 91 5.38 -1.79 -18.29
C GLN A 91 5.25 -2.70 -19.52
N ALA A 92 6.05 -3.75 -19.62
CA ALA A 92 6.00 -4.71 -20.73
C ALA A 92 4.64 -5.43 -20.81
N GLN A 93 3.94 -5.55 -19.70
CA GLN A 93 2.64 -6.21 -19.60
C GLN A 93 1.44 -5.24 -19.73
N GLY A 94 1.70 -3.93 -19.82
CA GLY A 94 0.64 -2.91 -19.81
C GLY A 94 -0.11 -2.83 -18.49
N ALA A 95 0.47 -3.32 -17.40
CA ALA A 95 -0.05 -3.21 -16.06
C ALA A 95 0.34 -1.85 -15.42
N VAL A 96 -0.27 -1.52 -14.29
CA VAL A 96 0.05 -0.32 -13.51
C VAL A 96 0.82 -0.72 -12.26
N LEU A 97 1.92 -0.01 -11.96
CA LEU A 97 2.65 -0.14 -10.71
C LEU A 97 2.32 1.02 -9.79
N GLY A 98 1.89 0.71 -8.58
CA GLY A 98 1.68 1.67 -7.51
C GLY A 98 2.41 1.25 -6.23
N LEU A 99 2.01 1.83 -5.12
CA LEU A 99 2.52 1.54 -3.79
C LEU A 99 1.34 1.46 -2.81
N ALA A 100 1.37 0.50 -1.90
CA ALA A 100 0.46 0.48 -0.77
C ALA A 100 1.23 0.60 0.56
N PRO A 101 1.44 1.81 1.11
CA PRO A 101 1.73 1.93 2.53
C PRO A 101 0.56 1.32 3.28
N HIS A 102 0.76 0.21 4.00
CA HIS A 102 -0.37 -0.57 4.54
C HIS A 102 -1.37 0.30 5.30
N SER A 103 -0.88 1.04 6.29
CA SER A 103 -1.67 1.93 7.15
C SER A 103 -0.73 2.78 8.01
N LEU A 104 -1.25 3.78 8.71
CA LEU A 104 -0.48 4.57 9.68
C LEU A 104 0.03 3.75 10.87
N ARG A 105 -0.60 2.60 11.16
CA ARG A 105 -0.17 1.64 12.19
C ARG A 105 1.06 0.86 11.78
N ALA A 106 1.20 0.60 10.49
CA ALA A 106 2.20 -0.32 9.95
C ALA A 106 3.38 0.36 9.28
N VAL A 107 3.28 1.64 8.99
CA VAL A 107 4.34 2.43 8.32
C VAL A 107 4.63 3.68 9.14
N PRO A 108 5.82 3.78 9.76
CA PRO A 108 6.22 4.97 10.50
C PRO A 108 6.21 6.25 9.64
N PRO A 109 6.01 7.44 10.25
CA PRO A 109 5.85 8.70 9.51
C PRO A 109 6.99 9.01 8.52
N ASP A 110 8.24 8.81 8.93
CA ASP A 110 9.39 9.08 8.07
C ASP A 110 9.45 8.11 6.89
N SER A 111 9.25 6.82 7.16
CA SER A 111 9.17 5.78 6.12
C SER A 111 8.03 6.03 5.15
N LEU A 112 6.87 6.52 5.63
CA LEU A 112 5.74 6.86 4.77
C LEU A 112 6.11 8.00 3.81
N ARG A 113 6.70 9.08 4.32
CA ARG A 113 7.12 10.22 3.48
C ARG A 113 8.18 9.82 2.47
N GLU A 114 9.17 9.04 2.89
CA GLU A 114 10.24 8.55 2.02
C GLU A 114 9.71 7.64 0.92
N ALA A 115 8.85 6.68 1.25
CA ALA A 115 8.25 5.78 0.28
C ALA A 115 7.37 6.52 -0.74
N VAL A 116 6.58 7.50 -0.30
CA VAL A 116 5.77 8.36 -1.18
C VAL A 116 6.66 9.21 -2.09
N ALA A 117 7.72 9.80 -1.57
CA ALA A 117 8.68 10.54 -2.39
C ALA A 117 9.37 9.64 -3.44
N GLY A 118 9.77 8.45 -3.02
CA GLY A 118 10.46 7.48 -3.89
C GLY A 118 9.57 6.98 -5.03
N ILE A 119 8.33 6.57 -4.75
CA ILE A 119 7.40 6.15 -5.84
C ILE A 119 7.04 7.32 -6.76
N THR A 120 6.91 8.53 -6.22
CA THR A 120 6.64 9.74 -7.02
C THR A 120 7.80 10.07 -7.95
N ALA A 121 9.03 9.91 -7.48
CA ALA A 121 10.23 10.09 -8.30
C ALA A 121 10.34 9.02 -9.41
N LEU A 122 9.92 7.80 -9.13
CA LEU A 122 9.90 6.70 -10.11
C LEU A 122 8.79 6.90 -11.16
N ASN A 123 7.60 7.27 -10.73
CA ASN A 123 6.45 7.57 -11.57
C ASN A 123 5.52 8.57 -10.88
N ALA A 124 5.49 9.80 -11.38
CA ALA A 124 4.67 10.88 -10.83
C ALA A 124 3.15 10.62 -10.88
N GLN A 125 2.70 9.61 -11.64
CA GLN A 125 1.29 9.22 -11.77
C GLN A 125 0.98 7.89 -11.05
N ALA A 126 1.95 7.31 -10.32
CA ALA A 126 1.74 6.03 -9.64
C ALA A 126 0.62 6.13 -8.60
N PRO A 127 -0.36 5.22 -8.59
CA PRO A 127 -1.40 5.19 -7.57
C PRO A 127 -0.81 4.80 -6.21
N ILE A 128 -1.37 5.39 -5.15
CA ILE A 128 -0.98 5.11 -3.77
C ILE A 128 -2.23 4.75 -2.97
N HIS A 129 -2.26 3.55 -2.41
CA HIS A 129 -3.39 3.08 -1.62
C HIS A 129 -3.00 2.88 -0.17
N ILE A 130 -3.86 3.27 0.76
CA ILE A 130 -3.63 3.12 2.21
C ILE A 130 -4.93 2.71 2.91
N HIS A 131 -4.86 1.70 3.78
CA HIS A 131 -5.98 1.40 4.68
C HIS A 131 -6.02 2.46 5.77
N ILE A 132 -7.18 3.08 5.97
CA ILE A 132 -7.29 4.19 6.91
C ILE A 132 -8.70 4.30 7.51
N ALA A 133 -8.76 4.62 8.79
CA ALA A 133 -10.00 4.78 9.54
C ALA A 133 -10.97 3.58 9.36
N GLU A 134 -10.40 2.38 9.25
CA GLU A 134 -11.13 1.14 9.02
C GLU A 134 -11.97 0.74 10.23
N GLN A 135 -11.39 0.86 11.43
CA GLN A 135 -11.99 0.42 12.68
C GLN A 135 -11.94 1.52 13.73
N THR A 136 -12.91 1.51 14.64
CA THR A 136 -12.98 2.47 15.74
C THR A 136 -11.75 2.41 16.64
N GLN A 137 -11.21 1.21 16.90
CA GLN A 137 -9.98 1.04 17.69
C GLN A 137 -8.78 1.71 17.04
N GLU A 138 -8.62 1.58 15.72
CA GLU A 138 -7.58 2.30 14.98
C GLU A 138 -7.67 3.81 15.18
N VAL A 139 -8.89 4.36 15.12
CA VAL A 139 -9.12 5.80 15.32
C VAL A 139 -8.71 6.21 16.74
N GLN A 140 -9.09 5.43 17.75
CA GLN A 140 -8.75 5.70 19.15
C GLN A 140 -7.23 5.63 19.38
N ASP A 141 -6.57 4.60 18.84
CA ASP A 141 -5.12 4.41 18.96
C ASP A 141 -4.34 5.53 18.25
N CYS A 142 -4.83 5.98 17.09
CA CYS A 142 -4.23 7.11 16.38
C CYS A 142 -4.34 8.41 17.17
N ILE A 143 -5.50 8.69 17.75
CA ILE A 143 -5.70 9.85 18.63
C ILE A 143 -4.81 9.77 19.86
N ALA A 144 -4.70 8.61 20.49
CA ALA A 144 -3.84 8.41 21.66
C ALA A 144 -2.36 8.63 21.32
N TRP A 145 -1.92 8.22 20.13
CA TRP A 145 -0.55 8.35 19.67
C TRP A 145 -0.20 9.78 19.21
N SER A 146 -1.07 10.41 18.44
CA SER A 146 -0.74 11.66 17.70
C SER A 146 -1.59 12.88 18.11
N GLY A 147 -2.64 12.68 18.88
CA GLY A 147 -3.63 13.71 19.16
C GLY A 147 -4.62 13.97 18.01
N GLN A 148 -4.47 13.26 16.88
CA GLN A 148 -5.26 13.47 15.66
C GLN A 148 -5.95 12.19 15.22
N ARG A 149 -7.03 12.34 14.46
CA ARG A 149 -7.71 11.23 13.79
C ARG A 149 -6.90 10.78 12.56
N PRO A 150 -7.03 9.52 12.09
CA PRO A 150 -6.16 8.99 11.04
C PRO A 150 -6.15 9.81 9.74
N VAL A 151 -7.33 10.16 9.21
CA VAL A 151 -7.39 10.91 7.96
C VAL A 151 -6.88 12.33 8.14
N GLN A 152 -7.23 12.99 9.24
CA GLN A 152 -6.68 14.30 9.59
C GLN A 152 -5.15 14.26 9.65
N TRP A 153 -4.59 13.28 10.38
CA TRP A 153 -3.15 13.13 10.49
C TRP A 153 -2.48 12.96 9.11
N LEU A 154 -3.04 12.07 8.28
CA LEU A 154 -2.50 11.81 6.94
C LEU A 154 -2.46 13.10 6.10
N LEU A 155 -3.56 13.84 6.06
CA LEU A 155 -3.68 15.06 5.26
C LEU A 155 -2.78 16.20 5.75
N ASP A 156 -2.51 16.26 7.05
CA ASP A 156 -1.65 17.29 7.64
C ASP A 156 -0.14 17.00 7.49
N HIS A 157 0.24 15.73 7.25
CA HIS A 157 1.66 15.31 7.28
C HIS A 157 2.18 14.72 5.96
N VAL A 158 1.29 14.43 5.00
CA VAL A 158 1.66 13.80 3.73
C VAL A 158 0.96 14.54 2.59
N PRO A 159 1.62 14.77 1.45
CA PRO A 159 1.01 15.40 0.28
C PRO A 159 0.04 14.44 -0.42
N VAL A 160 -1.20 14.37 0.08
CA VAL A 160 -2.27 13.56 -0.51
C VAL A 160 -2.86 14.29 -1.71
N ASP A 161 -3.01 13.60 -2.82
CA ASP A 161 -3.55 14.10 -4.08
C ASP A 161 -4.47 13.07 -4.76
N ALA A 162 -4.89 13.34 -6.00
CA ALA A 162 -5.82 12.49 -6.76
C ALA A 162 -5.30 11.08 -7.09
N ARG A 163 -4.03 10.78 -6.83
CA ARG A 163 -3.46 9.42 -7.00
C ARG A 163 -3.78 8.50 -5.82
N TRP A 164 -4.26 9.06 -4.71
CA TRP A 164 -4.49 8.30 -3.49
C TRP A 164 -5.86 7.63 -3.48
N CYS A 165 -5.87 6.41 -2.95
CA CYS A 165 -7.08 5.70 -2.55
C CYS A 165 -7.05 5.49 -1.04
N LEU A 166 -7.98 6.11 -0.34
CA LEU A 166 -8.18 5.96 1.10
C LEU A 166 -9.10 4.76 1.32
N VAL A 167 -8.49 3.57 1.43
CA VAL A 167 -9.22 2.30 1.53
C VAL A 167 -9.97 2.23 2.87
N HIS A 168 -11.20 1.79 2.82
CA HIS A 168 -12.22 1.83 3.87
C HIS A 168 -12.72 3.24 4.15
N ALA A 169 -11.92 4.09 4.82
CA ALA A 169 -12.30 5.44 5.26
C ALA A 169 -13.67 5.47 6.01
N THR A 170 -13.97 4.35 6.72
CA THR A 170 -15.31 4.08 7.30
C THR A 170 -15.64 5.04 8.45
N HIS A 171 -14.66 5.29 9.32
CA HIS A 171 -14.86 6.05 10.54
C HIS A 171 -14.34 7.49 10.43
N MET A 172 -14.75 8.20 9.38
CA MET A 172 -14.45 9.63 9.18
C MET A 172 -15.50 10.54 9.85
N LYS A 173 -15.11 11.78 10.11
CA LYS A 173 -16.00 12.86 10.54
C LYS A 173 -16.26 13.84 9.38
N PRO A 174 -17.31 14.66 9.42
CA PRO A 174 -17.65 15.59 8.33
C PRO A 174 -16.49 16.50 7.87
N PHE A 175 -15.65 16.97 8.78
CA PHE A 175 -14.50 17.79 8.44
C PHE A 175 -13.41 17.01 7.70
N GLU A 176 -13.25 15.70 7.99
CA GLU A 176 -12.30 14.81 7.31
C GLU A 176 -12.78 14.53 5.86
N TYR A 177 -14.10 14.29 5.66
CA TYR A 177 -14.66 14.17 4.31
C TYR A 177 -14.41 15.43 3.47
N ALA A 178 -14.69 16.60 4.05
CA ALA A 178 -14.47 17.87 3.35
C ALA A 178 -12.99 18.11 3.04
N ALA A 179 -12.09 17.70 3.91
CA ALA A 179 -10.66 17.81 3.69
C ALA A 179 -10.16 16.85 2.62
N ALA A 180 -10.54 15.57 2.67
CA ALA A 180 -10.18 14.56 1.68
C ALA A 180 -10.71 14.94 0.28
N ALA A 181 -11.96 15.39 0.17
CA ALA A 181 -12.54 15.79 -1.09
C ALA A 181 -11.76 16.93 -1.80
N ARG A 182 -11.08 17.80 -1.05
CA ARG A 182 -10.26 18.87 -1.64
C ARG A 182 -8.96 18.37 -2.26
N THR A 183 -8.48 17.20 -1.88
CA THR A 183 -7.25 16.58 -2.45
C THR A 183 -7.51 15.87 -3.76
N GLY A 184 -8.75 15.49 -4.03
CA GLY A 184 -9.14 14.65 -5.16
C GLY A 184 -8.98 13.15 -4.91
N ALA A 185 -8.57 12.72 -3.70
CA ALA A 185 -8.43 11.32 -3.32
C ALA A 185 -9.78 10.59 -3.22
#